data_5a345511e4f9e5c2e138b2b2e9d99521
#
_entry.id   5a345511e4f9e5c2e138b2b2e9d99521
#
_cell.length_a   1.000
_cell.length_b   1.000
_cell.length_c   1.000
_cell.angle_alpha   90.00
_cell.angle_beta   90.00
_cell.angle_gamma   90.00
#
_symmetry.space_group_name_H-M   'P 1'
#
loop_
_entity.id
_entity.type
_entity.pdbx_description
1 polymer ?
#
loop_
_entity_poly.entity_id
_entity_poly.type
_entity_poly.pdbx_seq_one_letter_code
_entity_poly.pdbx_strand_id
1 'polypeptide(L)'
;MAIKIKKILVPLDGSSNSFRGLDVAIHMARQCHATITGLYVLGIVKPRTSDSITPLEKILLDNAQKIMKKAKLKSAQKGILFFDRVSYGDEDKRIVDIAEKKDYDLIVIGSRGMGAAKEIFLGSTSNYVLHKSKKPVLIVK
;
A
#
# COMPACT_ATOMS: atom_id res chain seq x y z
N MET A 1 21.49 -6.71 18.03
CA MET A 1 20.13 -7.19 17.73
C MET A 1 19.94 -7.27 16.20
N ALA A 2 19.57 -8.42 15.69
CA ALA A 2 19.37 -8.56 14.25
C ALA A 2 18.00 -7.98 13.86
N ILE A 3 18.01 -7.11 12.85
CA ILE A 3 16.78 -6.60 12.25
C ILE A 3 16.25 -7.68 11.30
N LYS A 4 14.99 -8.05 11.47
CA LYS A 4 14.33 -9.03 10.61
C LYS A 4 13.16 -8.36 9.88
N ILE A 5 13.18 -8.39 8.56
CA ILE A 5 12.08 -7.91 7.75
C ILE A 5 11.31 -9.14 7.26
N LYS A 6 10.12 -9.36 7.81
CA LYS A 6 9.26 -10.49 7.49
C LYS A 6 7.91 -10.08 6.93
N LYS A 7 7.44 -8.88 7.26
CA LYS A 7 6.15 -8.35 6.81
C LYS A 7 6.35 -6.96 6.22
N ILE A 8 6.11 -6.82 4.94
CA ILE A 8 6.25 -5.56 4.20
C ILE A 8 4.86 -5.05 3.85
N LEU A 9 4.58 -3.80 4.17
CA LEU A 9 3.35 -3.11 3.78
C LEU A 9 3.62 -2.24 2.55
N VAL A 10 2.82 -2.42 1.51
CA VAL A 10 2.95 -1.67 0.27
C VAL A 10 1.63 -0.96 -0.04
N PRO A 11 1.53 0.35 0.26
CA PRO A 11 0.38 1.13 -0.19
C PRO A 11 0.32 1.20 -1.71
N LEU A 12 -0.86 0.97 -2.26
CA LEU A 12 -1.13 0.98 -3.70
C LEU A 12 -2.31 1.88 -4.00
N ASP A 13 -2.19 2.72 -5.01
CA ASP A 13 -3.28 3.59 -5.48
C ASP A 13 -3.57 3.41 -6.97
N GLY A 14 -2.92 2.46 -7.62
CA GLY A 14 -3.05 2.19 -9.05
C GLY A 14 -2.09 2.99 -9.92
N SER A 15 -1.35 3.94 -9.37
CA SER A 15 -0.37 4.72 -10.13
C SER A 15 0.82 3.85 -10.54
N SER A 16 1.49 4.23 -11.61
CA SER A 16 2.74 3.57 -12.02
C SER A 16 3.82 3.68 -10.96
N ASN A 17 3.86 4.79 -10.23
CA ASN A 17 4.81 4.97 -9.13
C ASN A 17 4.54 4.02 -7.97
N SER A 18 3.27 3.77 -7.60
CA SER A 18 2.94 2.79 -6.57
C SER A 18 3.33 1.36 -6.99
N PHE A 19 3.18 1.03 -8.27
CA PHE A 19 3.63 -0.27 -8.79
C PHE A 19 5.16 -0.40 -8.85
N ARG A 20 5.89 0.70 -9.09
CA ARG A 20 7.35 0.68 -8.92
C ARG A 20 7.74 0.40 -7.47
N GLY A 21 6.98 0.95 -6.52
CA GLY A 21 7.15 0.61 -5.11
C GLY A 21 6.95 -0.88 -4.85
N LEU A 22 5.91 -1.46 -5.45
CA LEU A 22 5.66 -2.89 -5.35
C LEU A 22 6.83 -3.71 -5.94
N ASP A 23 7.36 -3.32 -7.09
CA ASP A 23 8.48 -4.03 -7.71
C ASP A 23 9.72 -4.04 -6.81
N VAL A 24 10.02 -2.91 -6.16
CA VAL A 24 11.11 -2.82 -5.18
C VAL A 24 10.82 -3.70 -3.97
N ALA A 25 9.57 -3.66 -3.46
CA ALA A 25 9.16 -4.48 -2.33
C ALA A 25 9.28 -5.98 -2.64
N ILE A 26 8.91 -6.39 -3.85
CA ILE A 26 9.07 -7.78 -4.30
C ILE A 26 10.54 -8.20 -4.26
N HIS A 27 11.43 -7.36 -4.77
CA HIS A 27 12.87 -7.62 -4.73
C HIS A 27 13.35 -7.79 -3.28
N MET A 28 12.97 -6.88 -2.39
CA MET A 28 13.35 -6.96 -0.98
C MET A 28 12.75 -8.18 -0.29
N ALA A 29 11.50 -8.49 -0.57
CA ALA A 29 10.83 -9.66 0.01
C ALA A 29 11.54 -10.96 -0.37
N ARG A 30 12.04 -11.05 -1.60
CA ARG A 30 12.81 -12.22 -2.03
C ARG A 30 14.11 -12.34 -1.24
N GLN A 31 14.80 -11.24 -1.01
CA GLN A 31 16.07 -11.25 -0.27
C GLN A 31 15.87 -11.56 1.22
N CYS A 32 14.78 -11.07 1.80
CA CYS A 32 14.51 -11.20 3.23
C CYS A 32 13.63 -12.40 3.59
N HIS A 33 13.13 -13.13 2.61
CA HIS A 33 12.10 -14.17 2.79
C HIS A 33 10.87 -13.61 3.51
N ALA A 34 10.40 -12.46 3.05
CA ALA A 34 9.28 -11.73 3.62
C ALA A 34 8.00 -11.94 2.81
N THR A 35 6.86 -11.65 3.44
CA THR A 35 5.57 -11.54 2.77
C THR A 35 5.26 -10.08 2.50
N ILE A 36 4.38 -9.83 1.52
CA ILE A 36 3.89 -8.49 1.19
C ILE A 36 2.40 -8.43 1.49
N THR A 37 1.97 -7.34 2.12
CA THR A 37 0.58 -6.93 2.15
C THR A 37 0.44 -5.66 1.32
N GLY A 38 -0.35 -5.74 0.25
CA GLY A 38 -0.76 -4.56 -0.50
C GLY A 38 -1.95 -3.91 0.21
N LEU A 39 -1.89 -2.61 0.37
CA LEU A 39 -2.96 -1.84 1.04
C LEU A 39 -3.53 -0.81 0.07
N TYR A 40 -4.82 -0.89 -0.16
CA TYR A 40 -5.57 0.14 -0.88
C TYR A 40 -6.53 0.82 0.09
N VAL A 41 -6.45 2.13 0.21
CA VAL A 41 -7.32 2.90 1.08
C VAL A 41 -8.34 3.67 0.25
N LEU A 42 -9.62 3.38 0.46
CA LEU A 42 -10.71 4.15 -0.13
C LEU A 42 -11.00 5.35 0.76
N GLY A 43 -10.95 6.55 0.17
CA GLY A 43 -11.20 7.81 0.88
C GLY A 43 -12.69 8.07 1.14
N ILE A 44 -13.41 7.06 1.58
CA ILE A 44 -14.84 7.12 1.88
C ILE A 44 -15.11 6.48 3.23
N VAL A 45 -16.29 6.76 3.79
CA VAL A 45 -16.75 6.12 5.02
C VAL A 45 -17.12 4.66 4.72
N LYS A 46 -16.68 3.75 5.57
CA LYS A 46 -17.00 2.34 5.40
C LYS A 46 -18.52 2.12 5.43
N PRO A 47 -19.09 1.44 4.41
CA PRO A 47 -20.51 1.08 4.44
C PRO A 47 -20.85 0.21 5.65
N ARG A 48 -21.99 0.45 6.27
CA ARG A 48 -22.44 -0.33 7.44
C ARG A 48 -22.79 -1.76 7.09
N THR A 49 -23.42 -1.95 5.92
CA THR A 49 -23.82 -3.26 5.40
C THR A 49 -23.57 -3.30 3.89
N SER A 50 -23.57 -4.50 3.29
CA SER A 50 -23.46 -4.64 1.84
C SER A 50 -24.60 -3.96 1.09
N ASP A 51 -25.78 -3.84 1.70
CA ASP A 51 -26.96 -3.21 1.10
C ASP A 51 -26.86 -1.68 1.08
N SER A 52 -25.97 -1.09 1.88
CA SER A 52 -25.76 0.36 1.94
C SER A 52 -24.69 0.85 0.94
N ILE A 53 -24.11 -0.04 0.15
CA ILE A 53 -23.11 0.33 -0.85
C ILE A 53 -23.80 1.01 -2.03
N THR A 54 -23.40 2.26 -2.30
CA THR A 54 -23.89 2.99 -3.47
C THR A 54 -23.28 2.46 -4.77
N PRO A 55 -23.89 2.71 -5.94
CA PRO A 55 -23.29 2.33 -7.21
C PRO A 55 -21.88 2.91 -7.43
N LEU A 56 -21.64 4.15 -7.00
CA LEU A 56 -20.33 4.78 -7.09
C LEU A 56 -19.30 4.08 -6.19
N GLU A 57 -19.67 3.80 -4.95
CA GLU A 57 -18.79 3.08 -4.02
C GLU A 57 -18.43 1.69 -4.56
N LYS A 58 -19.38 1.01 -5.19
CA LYS A 58 -19.14 -0.28 -5.82
C LYS A 58 -18.10 -0.16 -6.94
N ILE A 59 -18.20 0.87 -7.78
CA ILE A 59 -17.22 1.12 -8.84
C ILE A 59 -15.83 1.33 -8.26
N LEU A 60 -15.71 2.13 -7.18
CA LEU A 60 -14.45 2.39 -6.51
C LEU A 60 -13.87 1.11 -5.90
N LEU A 61 -14.70 0.30 -5.27
CA LEU A 61 -14.27 -0.97 -4.68
C LEU A 61 -13.82 -1.97 -5.75
N ASP A 62 -14.56 -2.08 -6.85
CA ASP A 62 -14.20 -2.95 -7.97
C ASP A 62 -12.85 -2.54 -8.57
N ASN A 63 -12.61 -1.24 -8.71
CA ASN A 63 -11.33 -0.72 -9.18
C ASN A 63 -10.18 -1.08 -8.23
N ALA A 64 -10.39 -0.92 -6.93
CA ALA A 64 -9.41 -1.31 -5.92
C ALA A 64 -9.07 -2.80 -6.01
N GLN A 65 -10.09 -3.64 -6.18
CA GLN A 65 -9.89 -5.08 -6.32
C GLN A 65 -9.12 -5.46 -7.58
N LYS A 66 -9.33 -4.76 -8.69
CA LYS A 66 -8.55 -4.96 -9.93
C LYS A 66 -7.08 -4.63 -9.73
N ILE A 67 -6.81 -3.53 -9.05
CA ILE A 67 -5.43 -3.11 -8.74
C ILE A 67 -4.75 -4.14 -7.85
N MET A 68 -5.45 -4.62 -6.83
CA MET A 68 -4.93 -5.63 -5.90
C MET A 68 -4.68 -6.97 -6.60
N LYS A 69 -5.56 -7.35 -7.50
CA LYS A 69 -5.41 -8.58 -8.29
C LYS A 69 -4.16 -8.52 -9.18
N LYS A 70 -3.91 -7.39 -9.82
CA LYS A 70 -2.70 -7.16 -10.61
C LYS A 70 -1.45 -7.25 -9.74
N ALA A 71 -1.47 -6.63 -8.56
CA ALA A 71 -0.36 -6.66 -7.62
C ALA A 71 -0.07 -8.08 -7.13
N LYS A 72 -1.11 -8.83 -6.82
CA LYS A 72 -0.99 -10.22 -6.39
C LYS A 72 -0.37 -11.10 -7.47
N LEU A 73 -0.78 -10.91 -8.72
CA LEU A 73 -0.23 -11.65 -9.85
C LEU A 73 1.26 -11.35 -10.04
N LYS A 74 1.64 -10.08 -10.02
CA LYS A 74 3.06 -9.67 -10.12
C LYS A 74 3.90 -10.30 -9.02
N SER A 75 3.39 -10.33 -7.81
CA SER A 75 4.08 -10.93 -6.66
C SER A 75 4.20 -12.44 -6.80
N ALA A 76 3.13 -13.11 -7.19
CA ALA A 76 3.11 -14.57 -7.40
C ALA A 76 4.10 -15.00 -8.49
N GLN A 77 4.22 -14.23 -9.58
CA GLN A 77 5.17 -14.51 -10.66
C GLN A 77 6.63 -14.49 -10.18
N LYS A 78 6.90 -13.83 -9.07
CA LYS A 78 8.22 -13.77 -8.44
C LYS A 78 8.33 -14.66 -7.20
N GLY A 79 7.31 -15.49 -6.94
CA GLY A 79 7.31 -16.42 -5.80
C GLY A 79 7.07 -15.76 -4.45
N ILE A 80 6.48 -14.58 -4.42
CA ILE A 80 6.19 -13.85 -3.19
C ILE A 80 4.72 -14.04 -2.79
N LEU A 81 4.52 -14.40 -1.53
CA LEU A 81 3.18 -14.47 -0.93
C LEU A 81 2.66 -13.05 -0.70
N PHE A 82 1.53 -12.75 -1.31
CA PHE A 82 0.90 -11.43 -1.27
C PHE A 82 -0.48 -11.52 -0.63
N PHE A 83 -0.74 -10.64 0.34
CA PHE A 83 -2.05 -10.46 0.94
C PHE A 83 -2.62 -9.13 0.49
N ASP A 84 -3.85 -9.11 0.04
CA ASP A 84 -4.54 -7.87 -0.32
C ASP A 84 -5.38 -7.38 0.86
N ARG A 85 -5.35 -6.06 1.05
CA ARG A 85 -6.13 -5.40 2.09
C ARG A 85 -6.72 -4.10 1.55
N VAL A 86 -8.03 -3.99 1.65
CA VAL A 86 -8.76 -2.75 1.35
C VAL A 86 -9.21 -2.14 2.67
N SER A 87 -8.95 -0.88 2.87
CA SER A 87 -9.35 -0.12 4.06
C SER A 87 -10.08 1.14 3.65
N TYR A 88 -10.69 1.79 4.63
CA TYR A 88 -11.53 2.99 4.42
C TYR A 88 -11.03 4.12 5.29
N GLY A 89 -11.20 5.35 4.82
CA GLY A 89 -10.89 6.55 5.58
C GLY A 89 -9.77 7.37 4.97
N ASP A 90 -9.07 8.11 5.80
CA ASP A 90 -7.95 8.95 5.41
C ASP A 90 -6.73 8.08 5.09
N GLU A 91 -6.28 8.13 3.84
CA GLU A 91 -5.18 7.29 3.35
C GLU A 91 -3.92 7.42 4.20
N ASP A 92 -3.51 8.65 4.47
CA ASP A 92 -2.27 8.94 5.20
C ASP A 92 -2.27 8.29 6.59
N LYS A 93 -3.35 8.53 7.33
CA LYS A 93 -3.50 8.02 8.69
C LYS A 93 -3.69 6.51 8.73
N ARG A 94 -4.43 5.97 7.76
CA ARG A 94 -4.69 4.51 7.72
C ARG A 94 -3.43 3.71 7.44
N ILE A 95 -2.56 4.21 6.57
CA ILE A 95 -1.29 3.53 6.28
C ILE A 95 -0.45 3.43 7.55
N VAL A 96 -0.25 4.54 8.25
CA VAL A 96 0.55 4.58 9.48
C VAL A 96 -0.09 3.72 10.57
N ASP A 97 -1.39 3.82 10.76
CA ASP A 97 -2.12 3.08 11.78
C ASP A 97 -2.03 1.57 11.56
N ILE A 98 -2.26 1.11 10.33
CA ILE A 98 -2.17 -0.33 10.00
C ILE A 98 -0.74 -0.84 10.14
N ALA A 99 0.25 -0.07 9.70
CA ALA A 99 1.65 -0.48 9.81
C ALA A 99 2.06 -0.72 11.27
N GLU A 100 1.60 0.13 12.17
CA GLU A 100 1.92 0.02 13.60
C GLU A 100 1.09 -1.05 14.30
N LYS A 101 -0.24 -1.03 14.14
CA LYS A 101 -1.14 -1.96 14.84
C LYS A 101 -0.98 -3.41 14.40
N LYS A 102 -0.65 -3.65 13.15
CA LYS A 102 -0.45 -4.99 12.60
C LYS A 102 1.02 -5.40 12.55
N ASP A 103 1.87 -4.58 13.12
CA ASP A 103 3.30 -4.85 13.32
C ASP A 103 4.04 -5.23 12.04
N TYR A 104 3.93 -4.37 11.02
CA TYR A 104 4.73 -4.50 9.82
C TYR A 104 6.17 -4.06 10.09
N ASP A 105 7.12 -4.67 9.41
CA ASP A 105 8.54 -4.41 9.63
C ASP A 105 9.08 -3.30 8.74
N LEU A 106 8.42 -3.07 7.62
CA LEU A 106 8.84 -2.08 6.62
C LEU A 106 7.64 -1.61 5.83
N ILE A 107 7.60 -0.31 5.54
CA ILE A 107 6.66 0.27 4.58
C ILE A 107 7.46 0.60 3.32
N VAL A 108 7.02 0.13 2.16
CA VAL A 108 7.59 0.51 0.85
C VAL A 108 6.52 1.29 0.10
N ILE A 109 6.76 2.56 -0.14
CA ILE A 109 5.77 3.47 -0.71
C ILE A 109 6.36 4.26 -1.87
N GLY A 110 5.57 4.47 -2.92
CA GLY A 110 5.94 5.36 -4.01
C GLY A 110 6.06 6.80 -3.53
N SER A 111 6.97 7.56 -4.12
CA SER A 111 7.21 8.96 -3.75
C SER A 111 6.05 9.87 -4.11
N ARG A 112 5.19 9.47 -5.06
CA ARG A 112 4.06 10.24 -5.59
C ARG A 112 2.90 9.29 -5.86
N GLY A 113 1.67 9.82 -5.76
CA GLY A 113 0.47 9.08 -6.11
C GLY A 113 -0.17 9.57 -7.40
N MET A 114 -1.45 9.26 -7.57
CA MET A 114 -2.26 9.73 -8.69
C MET A 114 -2.39 11.25 -8.67
N GLY A 115 -2.18 11.91 -9.82
CA GLY A 115 -2.37 13.34 -9.97
C GLY A 115 -1.31 14.23 -9.33
N ALA A 116 -0.23 13.67 -8.81
CA ALA A 116 0.86 14.47 -8.23
C ALA A 116 1.62 15.25 -9.29
N ALA A 117 1.97 16.50 -8.98
CA ALA A 117 2.80 17.32 -9.85
C ALA A 117 4.22 16.78 -9.93
N LYS A 118 4.82 16.87 -11.14
CA LYS A 118 6.15 16.29 -11.39
C LYS A 118 7.27 16.92 -10.57
N GLU A 119 7.08 18.16 -10.10
CA GLU A 119 8.12 18.94 -9.41
C GLU A 119 8.11 18.78 -7.90
N ILE A 120 7.18 18.02 -7.35
CA ILE A 120 7.11 17.78 -5.92
C ILE A 120 8.10 16.65 -5.55
N PHE A 121 8.95 16.90 -4.54
CA PHE A 121 9.90 15.89 -4.07
C PHE A 121 9.20 14.66 -3.51
N LEU A 122 8.18 14.87 -2.68
CA LEU A 122 7.34 13.80 -2.16
C LEU A 122 5.88 14.20 -2.27
N GLY A 123 5.01 13.23 -2.56
CA GLY A 123 3.57 13.43 -2.45
C GLY A 123 3.14 13.62 -1.00
N SER A 124 1.93 14.12 -0.79
CA SER A 124 1.40 14.38 0.56
C SER A 124 1.37 13.11 1.40
N THR A 125 0.94 12.00 0.83
CA THR A 125 0.84 10.71 1.53
C THR A 125 2.21 10.17 1.91
N SER A 126 3.16 10.10 0.97
CA SER A 126 4.51 9.61 1.25
C SER A 126 5.23 10.49 2.28
N ASN A 127 5.05 11.81 2.19
CA ASN A 127 5.62 12.73 3.16
C ASN A 127 5.05 12.52 4.58
N TYR A 128 3.73 12.35 4.68
CA TYR A 128 3.08 12.07 5.97
C TYR A 128 3.58 10.76 6.56
N VAL A 129 3.59 9.69 5.78
CA VAL A 129 4.05 8.37 6.21
C VAL A 129 5.50 8.42 6.68
N LEU A 130 6.37 9.09 5.91
CA LEU A 130 7.78 9.25 6.27
C LEU A 130 7.97 9.90 7.64
N HIS A 131 7.21 10.95 7.93
CA HIS A 131 7.37 11.72 9.16
C HIS A 131 6.63 11.13 10.37
N LYS A 132 5.51 10.45 10.15
CA LYS A 132 4.64 9.97 11.24
C LYS A 132 4.84 8.52 11.61
N SER A 133 5.33 7.69 10.70
CA SER A 133 5.53 6.28 10.97
C SER A 133 6.70 6.05 11.93
N LYS A 134 6.52 5.13 12.85
CA LYS A 134 7.61 4.62 13.70
C LYS A 134 8.31 3.42 13.06
N LYS A 135 7.74 2.87 11.99
CA LYS A 135 8.33 1.78 11.25
C LYS A 135 9.27 2.33 10.17
N PRO A 136 10.29 1.56 9.78
CA PRO A 136 11.14 1.94 8.63
C PRO A 136 10.29 2.17 7.38
N VAL A 137 10.65 3.20 6.62
CA VAL A 137 9.94 3.58 5.38
C VAL A 137 10.95 3.69 4.25
N LEU A 138 10.70 2.96 3.18
CA LEU A 138 11.45 3.07 1.94
C LEU A 138 10.61 3.82 0.92
N ILE A 139 11.12 4.95 0.46
CA ILE A 139 10.47 5.78 -0.56
C ILE A 139 11.03 5.39 -1.92
N VAL A 140 10.15 5.08 -2.86
CA VAL A 140 10.53 4.68 -4.22
C VAL A 140 10.12 5.78 -5.21
N LYS A 141 11.10 6.30 -5.93
CA LYS A 141 10.89 7.32 -6.97
C LYS A 141 10.32 6.72 -8.25
#